data_839962ec6b6f6155bab58a15b16c867e
#
_entry.id   839962ec6b6f6155bab58a15b16c867e
#
_cell.length_a   1.000
_cell.length_b   1.000
_cell.length_c   1.000
_cell.angle_alpha   90.00
_cell.angle_beta   90.00
_cell.angle_gamma   90.00
#
_symmetry.space_group_name_H-M   'P 1'
#
loop_
_entity.id
_entity.type
_entity.pdbx_description
1 polymer ?
#
loop_
_entity_poly.entity_id
_entity_poly.type
_entity_poly.pdbx_seq_one_letter_code
_entity_poly.pdbx_strand_id
1 'polypeptide(L)'
;MTEEIWKPILGFDDYEVSNQGRVRSNKRSTPHILKPSPQRSGHLQLWLRKDGETHAVRVHRLVLEAFAGECPNGCVGSHKDNDPTNNHIDNLLWDTQSNNILHMIASGRRTQPNPEPRFGEDHPRHKLTATQVLAIRNDNRSCSAIAKEYGVSKMTIHRCKTKQSYSNV
;
A
#
# COMPACT_ATOMS: atom_id res chain seq x y z
N MET A 1 -0.41 -6.90 -34.52
CA MET A 1 0.42 -6.02 -33.67
C MET A 1 -0.34 -4.73 -33.52
N THR A 2 -0.70 -4.33 -32.31
CA THR A 2 -1.40 -3.05 -32.06
C THR A 2 -0.44 -1.90 -32.36
N GLU A 3 -0.91 -0.94 -33.14
CA GLU A 3 -0.15 0.27 -33.46
C GLU A 3 0.26 1.01 -32.19
N GLU A 4 1.49 1.49 -32.13
CA GLU A 4 1.95 2.27 -30.99
C GLU A 4 1.50 3.72 -31.09
N ILE A 5 0.68 4.14 -30.14
CA ILE A 5 0.10 5.47 -30.04
C ILE A 5 0.80 6.26 -28.97
N TRP A 6 1.20 7.51 -29.26
CA TRP A 6 1.86 8.42 -28.33
C TRP A 6 0.92 9.54 -27.91
N LYS A 7 0.91 9.87 -26.61
CA LYS A 7 0.14 10.99 -26.06
C LYS A 7 1.03 11.87 -25.17
N PRO A 8 0.78 13.18 -25.12
CA PRO A 8 1.49 14.08 -24.22
C PRO A 8 1.25 13.70 -22.76
N ILE A 9 2.27 13.91 -21.92
CA ILE A 9 2.17 13.69 -20.48
C ILE A 9 1.66 14.98 -19.83
N LEU A 10 0.53 14.89 -19.14
CA LEU A 10 -0.09 16.03 -18.46
C LEU A 10 0.91 16.70 -17.49
N GLY A 11 1.11 17.98 -17.68
CA GLY A 11 2.06 18.76 -16.87
C GLY A 11 3.53 18.61 -17.24
N PHE A 12 3.87 17.88 -18.32
CA PHE A 12 5.23 17.69 -18.83
C PHE A 12 5.26 17.79 -20.35
N ASP A 13 5.07 18.98 -20.90
CA ASP A 13 4.84 19.27 -22.32
C ASP A 13 5.95 18.77 -23.27
N ASP A 14 7.18 18.63 -22.76
CA ASP A 14 8.31 18.10 -23.52
C ASP A 14 8.37 16.58 -23.60
N TYR A 15 7.38 15.87 -23.03
CA TYR A 15 7.42 14.42 -22.92
C TYR A 15 6.10 13.77 -23.38
N GLU A 16 6.24 12.59 -23.94
CA GLU A 16 5.10 11.78 -24.37
C GLU A 16 5.24 10.35 -23.83
N VAL A 17 4.10 9.71 -23.62
CA VAL A 17 4.00 8.30 -23.22
C VAL A 17 3.24 7.51 -24.26
N SER A 18 3.64 6.27 -24.52
CA SER A 18 2.94 5.39 -25.45
C SER A 18 1.99 4.44 -24.72
N ASN A 19 0.99 3.92 -25.47
CA ASN A 19 0.11 2.83 -25.03
C ASN A 19 0.87 1.54 -24.69
N GLN A 20 2.13 1.41 -25.11
CA GLN A 20 3.00 0.27 -24.82
C GLN A 20 3.89 0.49 -23.56
N GLY A 21 3.76 1.62 -22.85
CA GLY A 21 4.54 1.91 -21.65
C GLY A 21 5.93 2.46 -21.91
N ARG A 22 6.21 2.96 -23.12
CA ARG A 22 7.42 3.69 -23.44
C ARG A 22 7.21 5.20 -23.21
N VAL A 23 8.29 5.88 -22.81
CA VAL A 23 8.27 7.36 -22.63
C VAL A 23 9.37 7.96 -23.49
N ARG A 24 9.06 9.06 -24.18
CA ARG A 24 10.04 9.80 -24.97
C ARG A 24 10.09 11.28 -24.59
N SER A 25 11.25 11.87 -24.77
CA SER A 25 11.48 13.31 -24.63
C SER A 25 11.58 13.96 -25.98
N ASN A 26 10.86 15.07 -26.14
CA ASN A 26 10.85 15.91 -27.34
C ASN A 26 11.71 17.19 -27.16
N LYS A 27 12.53 17.26 -26.09
CA LYS A 27 13.43 18.41 -25.83
C LYS A 27 14.49 18.65 -26.90
N ARG A 28 14.74 17.67 -27.72
CA ARG A 28 15.68 17.74 -28.85
C ARG A 28 14.92 17.67 -30.17
N SER A 29 15.54 18.07 -31.25
CA SER A 29 14.99 17.97 -32.60
C SER A 29 14.56 16.55 -33.00
N THR A 30 15.19 15.52 -32.42
CA THR A 30 14.82 14.13 -32.59
C THR A 30 14.28 13.56 -31.27
N PRO A 31 13.06 12.99 -31.25
CA PRO A 31 12.52 12.35 -30.05
C PRO A 31 13.43 11.26 -29.54
N HIS A 32 13.64 11.23 -28.21
CA HIS A 32 14.54 10.27 -27.56
C HIS A 32 13.75 9.42 -26.56
N ILE A 33 13.81 8.08 -26.72
CA ILE A 33 13.21 7.13 -25.78
C ILE A 33 14.00 7.12 -24.48
N LEU A 34 13.31 7.33 -23.37
CA LEU A 34 13.90 7.31 -22.05
C LEU A 34 13.95 5.87 -21.51
N LYS A 35 15.06 5.52 -20.86
CA LYS A 35 15.22 4.22 -20.22
C LYS A 35 14.72 4.30 -18.77
N PRO A 36 13.64 3.59 -18.40
CA PRO A 36 13.17 3.57 -17.03
C PRO A 36 14.06 2.70 -16.15
N SER A 37 14.08 3.00 -14.85
CA SER A 37 14.74 2.19 -13.84
C SER A 37 13.73 1.48 -12.93
N PRO A 38 14.00 0.24 -12.50
CA PRO A 38 13.13 -0.47 -11.59
C PRO A 38 13.26 0.10 -10.16
N GLN A 39 12.13 0.26 -9.48
CA GLN A 39 12.07 0.52 -8.05
C GLN A 39 12.22 -0.80 -7.26
N ARG A 40 12.43 -0.70 -5.95
CA ARG A 40 12.45 -1.86 -5.06
C ARG A 40 11.17 -2.71 -5.14
N SER A 41 10.03 -2.09 -5.46
CA SER A 41 8.74 -2.77 -5.68
C SER A 41 8.60 -3.43 -7.05
N GLY A 42 9.61 -3.34 -7.92
CA GLY A 42 9.59 -3.83 -9.30
C GLY A 42 8.98 -2.84 -10.31
N HIS A 43 8.24 -1.83 -9.87
CA HIS A 43 7.64 -0.86 -10.78
C HIS A 43 8.71 -0.03 -11.49
N LEU A 44 8.46 0.27 -12.76
CA LEU A 44 9.32 1.12 -13.57
C LEU A 44 9.06 2.60 -13.30
N GLN A 45 10.14 3.36 -13.08
CA GLN A 45 10.07 4.81 -12.89
C GLN A 45 11.05 5.54 -13.79
N LEU A 46 10.74 6.82 -14.03
CA LEU A 46 11.55 7.79 -14.74
C LEU A 46 11.68 9.06 -13.91
N TRP A 47 12.70 9.84 -14.25
CA TRP A 47 12.87 11.21 -13.75
C TRP A 47 12.65 12.17 -14.92
N LEU A 48 11.55 12.93 -14.86
CA LEU A 48 11.22 13.96 -15.84
C LEU A 48 11.62 15.34 -15.30
N ARG A 49 12.21 16.14 -16.16
CA ARG A 49 12.67 17.48 -15.80
C ARG A 49 11.70 18.55 -16.29
N LYS A 50 11.18 19.36 -15.37
CA LYS A 50 10.28 20.49 -15.62
C LYS A 50 10.74 21.69 -14.80
N ASP A 51 10.78 22.88 -15.36
CA ASP A 51 11.08 24.15 -14.69
C ASP A 51 12.36 24.13 -13.84
N GLY A 52 13.37 23.38 -14.31
CA GLY A 52 14.65 23.20 -13.60
C GLY A 52 14.63 22.09 -12.56
N GLU A 53 13.47 21.59 -12.16
CA GLU A 53 13.31 20.52 -11.16
C GLU A 53 13.19 19.14 -11.80
N THR A 54 13.51 18.11 -11.02
CA THR A 54 13.43 16.72 -11.45
C THR A 54 12.35 15.99 -10.64
N HIS A 55 11.37 15.42 -11.35
CA HIS A 55 10.22 14.73 -10.77
C HIS A 55 10.31 13.24 -11.03
N ALA A 56 10.22 12.43 -9.96
CA ALA A 56 10.14 10.98 -10.08
C ALA A 56 8.71 10.56 -10.43
N VAL A 57 8.53 9.89 -11.56
CA VAL A 57 7.21 9.47 -12.05
C VAL A 57 7.20 7.97 -12.36
N ARG A 58 6.09 7.31 -12.09
CA ARG A 58 5.90 5.88 -12.38
C ARG A 58 5.31 5.70 -13.77
N VAL A 59 5.90 4.83 -14.58
CA VAL A 59 5.49 4.63 -15.99
C VAL A 59 4.03 4.22 -16.10
N HIS A 60 3.55 3.24 -15.32
CA HIS A 60 2.15 2.79 -15.36
C HIS A 60 1.15 3.92 -15.06
N ARG A 61 1.52 4.88 -14.18
CA ARG A 61 0.65 6.03 -13.89
C ARG A 61 0.57 6.99 -15.07
N LEU A 62 1.70 7.27 -15.72
CA LEU A 62 1.72 8.10 -16.92
C LEU A 62 0.86 7.50 -18.03
N VAL A 63 0.94 6.18 -18.23
CA VAL A 63 0.11 5.48 -19.22
C VAL A 63 -1.36 5.58 -18.85
N LEU A 64 -1.74 5.29 -17.61
CA LEU A 64 -3.13 5.37 -17.17
C LEU A 64 -3.69 6.79 -17.27
N GLU A 65 -2.95 7.79 -16.81
CA GLU A 65 -3.37 9.20 -16.87
C GLU A 65 -3.57 9.67 -18.33
N ALA A 66 -2.69 9.24 -19.25
CA ALA A 66 -2.78 9.63 -20.67
C ALA A 66 -3.88 8.89 -21.45
N PHE A 67 -4.14 7.63 -21.13
CA PHE A 67 -5.02 6.77 -21.94
C PHE A 67 -6.35 6.41 -21.28
N ALA A 68 -6.41 6.33 -19.95
CA ALA A 68 -7.62 6.02 -19.18
C ALA A 68 -8.19 7.22 -18.41
N GLY A 69 -7.49 8.37 -18.43
CA GLY A 69 -7.91 9.58 -17.72
C GLY A 69 -7.38 9.67 -16.30
N GLU A 70 -7.77 10.72 -15.58
CA GLU A 70 -7.32 11.00 -14.23
C GLU A 70 -7.65 9.86 -13.25
N CYS A 71 -6.79 9.73 -12.24
CA CYS A 71 -6.98 8.74 -11.18
C CYS A 71 -8.26 9.05 -10.38
N PRO A 72 -9.27 8.16 -10.37
CA PRO A 72 -10.44 8.36 -9.54
C PRO A 72 -10.08 8.37 -8.05
N ASN A 73 -10.86 9.10 -7.24
CA ASN A 73 -10.62 9.19 -5.80
C ASN A 73 -10.59 7.82 -5.13
N GLY A 74 -9.53 7.56 -4.35
CA GLY A 74 -9.34 6.29 -3.64
C GLY A 74 -8.84 5.13 -4.50
N CYS A 75 -8.54 5.38 -5.80
CA CYS A 75 -7.97 4.39 -6.70
C CYS A 75 -6.45 4.47 -6.77
N VAL A 76 -5.85 3.38 -7.22
CA VAL A 76 -4.42 3.21 -7.49
C VAL A 76 -4.26 2.53 -8.85
N GLY A 77 -3.12 2.77 -9.52
CA GLY A 77 -2.80 2.04 -10.76
C GLY A 77 -2.43 0.59 -10.43
N SER A 78 -3.08 -0.35 -11.10
CA SER A 78 -2.90 -1.79 -10.93
C SER A 78 -2.55 -2.48 -12.25
N HIS A 79 -1.80 -3.60 -12.17
CA HIS A 79 -1.45 -4.46 -13.30
C HIS A 79 -2.30 -5.73 -13.24
N LYS A 80 -3.05 -6.03 -14.32
CA LYS A 80 -3.95 -7.19 -14.39
C LYS A 80 -3.19 -8.52 -14.28
N ASP A 81 -2.02 -8.61 -14.92
CA ASP A 81 -1.13 -9.78 -14.88
C ASP A 81 -0.23 -9.82 -13.64
N ASN A 82 -0.30 -8.78 -12.80
CA ASN A 82 0.58 -8.58 -11.66
C ASN A 82 2.08 -8.43 -11.99
N ASP A 83 2.48 -8.19 -13.23
CA ASP A 83 3.85 -7.85 -13.60
C ASP A 83 4.03 -6.33 -13.59
N PRO A 84 4.79 -5.77 -12.63
CA PRO A 84 5.00 -4.32 -12.51
C PRO A 84 5.83 -3.72 -13.66
N THR A 85 6.38 -4.55 -14.53
CA THR A 85 7.16 -4.13 -15.70
C THR A 85 6.33 -4.06 -16.99
N ASN A 86 5.19 -4.77 -17.04
CA ASN A 86 4.28 -4.77 -18.18
C ASN A 86 3.32 -3.56 -18.14
N ASN A 87 3.79 -2.44 -18.68
CA ASN A 87 3.06 -1.17 -18.65
C ASN A 87 2.21 -0.93 -19.92
N HIS A 88 1.83 -1.97 -20.67
CA HIS A 88 0.88 -1.85 -21.77
C HIS A 88 -0.50 -1.42 -21.25
N ILE A 89 -1.20 -0.49 -21.94
CA ILE A 89 -2.49 0.05 -21.48
C ILE A 89 -3.53 -1.04 -21.24
N ASP A 90 -3.59 -2.07 -22.07
CA ASP A 90 -4.54 -3.18 -21.92
C ASP A 90 -4.33 -3.98 -20.64
N ASN A 91 -3.12 -3.93 -20.07
CA ASN A 91 -2.76 -4.59 -18.82
C ASN A 91 -2.99 -3.71 -17.58
N LEU A 92 -3.24 -2.43 -17.76
CA LEU A 92 -3.38 -1.46 -16.67
C LEU A 92 -4.84 -1.11 -16.40
N LEU A 93 -5.14 -0.80 -15.14
CA LEU A 93 -6.44 -0.24 -14.73
C LEU A 93 -6.29 0.62 -13.47
N TRP A 94 -7.23 1.54 -13.30
CA TRP A 94 -7.47 2.17 -12.00
C TRP A 94 -8.30 1.23 -11.14
N ASP A 95 -7.83 0.88 -9.96
CA ASP A 95 -8.50 -0.03 -9.05
C ASP A 95 -8.45 0.48 -7.61
N THR A 96 -9.35 0.02 -6.77
CA THR A 96 -9.32 0.36 -5.35
C THR A 96 -8.20 -0.39 -4.63
N GLN A 97 -7.69 0.20 -3.55
CA GLN A 97 -6.70 -0.47 -2.70
C GLN A 97 -7.20 -1.84 -2.19
N SER A 98 -8.50 -1.93 -1.87
CA SER A 98 -9.12 -3.17 -1.39
C SER A 98 -9.12 -4.27 -2.46
N ASN A 99 -9.55 -3.94 -3.68
CA ASN A 99 -9.54 -4.89 -4.80
C ASN A 99 -8.13 -5.34 -5.14
N ASN A 100 -7.17 -4.41 -5.17
CA ASN A 100 -5.76 -4.74 -5.41
C ASN A 100 -5.22 -5.74 -4.37
N ILE A 101 -5.59 -5.59 -3.08
CA ILE A 101 -5.25 -6.56 -2.03
C ILE A 101 -5.92 -7.91 -2.30
N LEU A 102 -7.21 -7.93 -2.68
CA LEU A 102 -7.91 -9.17 -3.01
C LEU A 102 -7.27 -9.89 -4.20
N HIS A 103 -6.87 -9.17 -5.24
CA HIS A 103 -6.11 -9.72 -6.37
C HIS A 103 -4.76 -10.32 -5.93
N MET A 104 -4.05 -9.67 -5.02
CA MET A 104 -2.80 -10.20 -4.46
C MET A 104 -3.01 -11.48 -3.67
N ILE A 105 -4.12 -11.59 -2.92
CA ILE A 105 -4.49 -12.80 -2.17
C ILE A 105 -4.87 -13.92 -3.14
N ALA A 106 -5.72 -13.63 -4.11
CA ALA A 106 -6.17 -14.61 -5.12
C ALA A 106 -5.00 -15.17 -5.96
N SER A 107 -3.98 -14.34 -6.23
CA SER A 107 -2.76 -14.75 -6.94
C SER A 107 -1.70 -15.44 -6.05
N GLY A 108 -1.99 -15.70 -4.76
CA GLY A 108 -1.08 -16.33 -3.81
C GLY A 108 0.14 -15.48 -3.40
N ARG A 109 0.23 -14.23 -3.83
CA ARG A 109 1.34 -13.31 -3.49
C ARG A 109 1.26 -12.74 -2.09
N ARG A 110 0.08 -12.72 -1.52
CA ARG A 110 -0.18 -12.30 -0.15
C ARG A 110 -0.99 -13.38 0.53
N THR A 111 -0.45 -13.93 1.59
CA THR A 111 -1.26 -14.67 2.53
C THR A 111 -2.29 -13.72 3.12
N GLN A 112 -3.51 -14.18 3.33
CA GLN A 112 -4.53 -13.38 4.02
C GLN A 112 -3.91 -12.76 5.29
N PRO A 113 -4.16 -11.49 5.58
CA PRO A 113 -3.76 -10.95 6.86
C PRO A 113 -4.50 -11.74 7.91
N ASN A 114 -3.72 -12.58 8.60
CA ASN A 114 -4.10 -13.34 9.77
C ASN A 114 -5.57 -13.84 9.76
N PRO A 115 -5.81 -15.14 9.52
CA PRO A 115 -7.13 -15.69 9.67
C PRO A 115 -7.51 -15.51 11.15
N GLU A 116 -8.60 -14.87 11.42
CA GLU A 116 -9.15 -14.55 12.72
C GLU A 116 -8.33 -13.51 13.54
N PRO A 117 -8.96 -12.44 13.97
CA PRO A 117 -8.36 -11.58 14.97
C PRO A 117 -8.13 -12.40 16.23
N ARG A 118 -6.87 -12.64 16.56
CA ARG A 118 -6.49 -13.36 17.78
C ARG A 118 -6.78 -12.46 18.97
N PHE A 119 -7.79 -12.83 19.73
CA PHE A 119 -8.20 -12.14 20.96
C PHE A 119 -7.76 -12.92 22.18
N GLY A 120 -7.58 -12.23 23.30
CA GLY A 120 -7.28 -12.88 24.57
C GLY A 120 -5.91 -13.58 24.57
N GLU A 121 -5.88 -14.82 25.05
CA GLU A 121 -4.66 -15.59 25.26
C GLU A 121 -3.95 -15.99 23.96
N ASP A 122 -4.69 -16.11 22.85
CA ASP A 122 -4.14 -16.47 21.53
C ASP A 122 -3.38 -15.30 20.84
N HIS A 123 -3.47 -14.09 21.39
CA HIS A 123 -2.76 -12.95 20.82
C HIS A 123 -1.27 -13.00 21.22
N PRO A 124 -0.30 -12.92 20.26
CA PRO A 124 1.14 -13.01 20.55
C PRO A 124 1.69 -11.99 21.54
N ARG A 125 0.96 -10.92 21.81
CA ARG A 125 1.30 -9.85 22.76
C ARG A 125 0.41 -9.85 23.99
N HIS A 126 -0.36 -10.91 24.25
CA HIS A 126 -1.13 -10.98 25.48
C HIS A 126 -0.18 -11.02 26.69
N LYS A 127 -0.57 -10.40 27.76
CA LYS A 127 0.22 -10.32 28.99
C LYS A 127 -0.49 -10.90 30.20
N LEU A 128 -1.78 -11.13 30.08
CA LEU A 128 -2.64 -11.60 31.14
C LEU A 128 -3.59 -12.66 30.61
N THR A 129 -3.71 -13.77 31.34
CA THR A 129 -4.71 -14.83 31.04
C THR A 129 -6.12 -14.38 31.38
N ALA A 130 -7.12 -15.07 30.86
CA ALA A 130 -8.52 -14.79 31.18
C ALA A 130 -8.81 -14.88 32.69
N THR A 131 -8.26 -15.87 33.37
CA THR A 131 -8.34 -16.04 34.84
C THR A 131 -7.71 -14.88 35.59
N GLN A 132 -6.54 -14.42 35.14
CA GLN A 132 -5.87 -13.24 35.73
C GLN A 132 -6.67 -11.96 35.50
N VAL A 133 -7.28 -11.79 34.32
CA VAL A 133 -8.15 -10.64 34.03
C VAL A 133 -9.34 -10.58 34.98
N LEU A 134 -10.04 -11.70 35.22
CA LEU A 134 -11.15 -11.77 36.16
C LEU A 134 -10.69 -11.48 37.60
N ALA A 135 -9.55 -12.04 38.04
CA ALA A 135 -8.99 -11.77 39.35
C ALA A 135 -8.66 -10.26 39.52
N ILE A 136 -8.02 -9.64 38.53
CA ILE A 136 -7.69 -8.20 38.54
C ILE A 136 -8.92 -7.32 38.60
N ARG A 137 -10.01 -7.68 37.91
CA ARG A 137 -11.25 -6.90 37.95
C ARG A 137 -11.93 -6.89 39.32
N ASN A 138 -11.79 -7.99 40.04
CA ASN A 138 -12.35 -8.14 41.41
C ASN A 138 -11.39 -7.65 42.50
N ASP A 139 -10.15 -7.30 42.17
CA ASP A 139 -9.13 -6.86 43.13
C ASP A 139 -9.29 -5.35 43.44
N ASN A 140 -9.58 -5.00 44.66
CA ASN A 140 -9.78 -3.61 45.09
C ASN A 140 -8.47 -2.83 45.39
N ARG A 141 -7.32 -3.47 45.31
CA ARG A 141 -6.02 -2.81 45.51
C ARG A 141 -5.72 -1.77 44.41
N SER A 142 -4.75 -0.94 44.64
CA SER A 142 -4.33 0.06 43.65
C SER A 142 -3.74 -0.60 42.41
N CYS A 143 -3.99 0.03 41.22
CA CYS A 143 -3.45 -0.47 39.96
C CYS A 143 -1.92 -0.61 39.97
N SER A 144 -1.21 0.18 40.81
CA SER A 144 0.26 0.10 40.95
C SER A 144 0.69 -1.17 41.70
N ALA A 145 -0.01 -1.54 42.76
CA ALA A 145 0.26 -2.75 43.52
C ALA A 145 0.03 -4.01 42.70
N ILE A 146 -1.12 -4.07 42.01
CA ILE A 146 -1.47 -5.18 41.13
C ILE A 146 -0.50 -5.30 39.96
N ALA A 147 -0.10 -4.16 39.34
CA ALA A 147 0.84 -4.14 38.24
C ALA A 147 2.20 -4.75 38.58
N LYS A 148 2.68 -4.51 39.80
CA LYS A 148 3.94 -5.09 40.32
C LYS A 148 3.83 -6.61 40.48
N GLU A 149 2.72 -7.11 40.96
CA GLU A 149 2.47 -8.55 41.15
C GLU A 149 2.41 -9.31 39.83
N TYR A 150 1.67 -8.78 38.85
CA TYR A 150 1.50 -9.43 37.53
C TYR A 150 2.59 -9.09 36.51
N GLY A 151 3.63 -8.30 36.88
CA GLY A 151 4.73 -7.94 35.96
C GLY A 151 4.32 -7.13 34.74
N VAL A 152 3.24 -6.34 34.87
CA VAL A 152 2.70 -5.53 33.76
C VAL A 152 2.69 -4.03 34.11
N SER A 153 2.43 -3.17 33.13
CA SER A 153 2.34 -1.73 33.41
C SER A 153 1.07 -1.37 34.17
N LYS A 154 1.12 -0.30 34.99
CA LYS A 154 -0.06 0.29 35.67
C LYS A 154 -1.21 0.58 34.67
N MET A 155 -0.85 1.03 33.45
CA MET A 155 -1.82 1.32 32.39
C MET A 155 -2.51 0.03 31.89
N THR A 156 -1.80 -1.09 31.82
CA THR A 156 -2.39 -2.39 31.47
C THR A 156 -3.46 -2.80 32.48
N ILE A 157 -3.19 -2.66 33.77
CA ILE A 157 -4.16 -2.96 34.84
C ILE A 157 -5.37 -2.00 34.77
N HIS A 158 -5.13 -0.71 34.56
CA HIS A 158 -6.20 0.28 34.43
C HIS A 158 -7.12 -0.06 33.26
N ARG A 159 -6.59 -0.33 32.08
CA ARG A 159 -7.36 -0.74 30.89
C ARG A 159 -8.10 -2.08 31.08
N CYS A 160 -7.52 -3.00 31.85
CA CYS A 160 -8.16 -4.26 32.21
C CYS A 160 -9.39 -4.03 33.09
N LYS A 161 -9.28 -3.22 34.14
CA LYS A 161 -10.38 -2.86 35.06
C LYS A 161 -11.49 -2.05 34.37
N THR A 162 -11.11 -1.15 33.46
CA THR A 162 -12.08 -0.31 32.72
C THR A 162 -12.65 -1.00 31.47
N LYS A 163 -12.31 -2.27 31.24
CA LYS A 163 -12.74 -3.06 30.05
C LYS A 163 -12.31 -2.47 28.70
N GLN A 164 -11.37 -1.52 28.69
CA GLN A 164 -10.76 -0.98 27.46
C GLN A 164 -9.81 -1.98 26.79
N SER A 165 -9.37 -2.99 27.53
CA SER A 165 -8.63 -4.14 27.03
C SER A 165 -9.23 -5.40 27.60
N TYR A 166 -9.06 -6.54 26.93
CA TYR A 166 -9.65 -7.82 27.34
C TYR A 166 -11.18 -7.78 27.42
N SER A 167 -11.85 -7.07 26.50
CA SER A 167 -13.30 -6.87 26.50
C SER A 167 -14.11 -8.17 26.36
N ASN A 168 -13.48 -9.24 25.86
CA ASN A 168 -14.11 -10.54 25.61
C ASN A 168 -13.96 -11.54 26.79
N VAL A 169 -13.46 -11.09 27.94
CA VAL A 169 -13.32 -11.90 29.17
C VAL A 169 -14.27 -11.39 30.23
#